data_088c8f443fc34afe9ed3dce4b3c84666
#
_entry.id   088c8f443fc34afe9ed3dce4b3c84666
#
_cell.length_a   1.000
_cell.length_b   1.000
_cell.length_c   1.000
_cell.angle_alpha   90.00
_cell.angle_beta   90.00
_cell.angle_gamma   90.00
#
_symmetry.space_group_name_H-M   'P 1'
#
loop_
_entity.id
_entity.type
_entity.pdbx_description
1 polymer ?
#
loop_
_entity_poly.entity_id
_entity_poly.type
_entity_poly.pdbx_seq_one_letter_code
_entity_poly.pdbx_strand_id
1 'polypeptide(L)'
;MQPALNAFPEQPADTAEATSRAGLERAFALFNQMSSQLSESYSLLEERVTELKGQLALVSAQRMEELAEKERLANRLQSLLDLLPGGVIVIDAHGVVREANPAALGLLGEPLVGMLWREVIARCFAPREDDGHEISLRDGRRLSIATRSLNGEPGQLILLNDLTDTRRLQEQLARHERLSALGRMVASLAHQIRTPLSAALLYAGHLSEQALPTDQQQRFAGRLKERLHELEHQVRDMLVFARGELPLTDRVAPKALFDSLRAAAEVHVQGLQVRWQCEARGGELLCNRDTLVGTVLNLVENAIQACGPELRLKVHLYARADSLRLSVSDNGPGMDPATLARLGEPFFTTKTTGTGLGLAVVKAVARAHQGQLQLRSRPGRGTCATLILPLIPAAPLSAIQE
;
A
#
# COMPACT_ATOMS: atom_id res chain seq x y z
N MET A 1 -89.46 60.03 -104.99
CA MET A 1 -89.62 58.98 -105.97
C MET A 1 -88.36 58.14 -105.99
N GLN A 2 -88.50 57.00 -105.61
CA GLN A 2 -87.63 55.86 -105.81
C GLN A 2 -86.17 55.92 -105.40
N PRO A 3 -85.77 54.82 -104.93
CA PRO A 3 -84.80 54.59 -103.77
C PRO A 3 -83.51 54.01 -104.30
N ALA A 4 -82.51 54.20 -103.50
CA ALA A 4 -81.21 53.55 -103.76
C ALA A 4 -81.01 52.39 -102.78
N LEU A 5 -80.65 51.21 -103.26
CA LEU A 5 -80.32 49.99 -102.56
C LEU A 5 -78.90 50.11 -101.90
N ASN A 6 -78.87 49.71 -100.71
CA ASN A 6 -77.63 49.54 -99.96
C ASN A 6 -76.97 48.20 -100.34
N ALA A 7 -75.74 48.29 -100.66
CA ALA A 7 -74.85 47.08 -100.78
C ALA A 7 -74.13 46.83 -99.45
N PHE A 8 -74.19 45.60 -98.93
CA PHE A 8 -73.41 45.16 -97.76
C PHE A 8 -72.00 44.74 -98.28
N PRO A 9 -70.99 45.10 -97.51
CA PRO A 9 -69.70 44.59 -97.86
C PRO A 9 -69.53 43.16 -97.29
N GLU A 10 -69.11 42.26 -98.10
CA GLU A 10 -68.61 40.90 -97.72
C GLU A 10 -67.35 41.08 -96.84
N GLN A 11 -67.37 40.56 -95.69
CA GLN A 11 -66.16 40.35 -94.91
C GLN A 11 -65.40 39.09 -95.40
N PRO A 12 -64.09 39.17 -95.54
CA PRO A 12 -63.29 37.96 -95.97
C PRO A 12 -63.18 36.97 -94.82
N ALA A 13 -63.74 35.80 -94.92
CA ALA A 13 -63.68 34.68 -94.00
C ALA A 13 -62.20 34.11 -93.79
N ASP A 14 -61.29 34.57 -94.58
CA ASP A 14 -59.90 34.08 -94.63
C ASP A 14 -58.99 34.62 -93.49
N THR A 15 -59.34 35.72 -92.87
CA THR A 15 -58.53 36.34 -91.79
C THR A 15 -58.82 35.77 -90.38
N ALA A 16 -60.00 35.24 -90.10
CA ALA A 16 -60.32 34.55 -88.85
C ALA A 16 -59.73 33.20 -88.69
N GLU A 17 -59.68 32.38 -89.78
CA GLU A 17 -59.01 31.07 -89.84
C GLU A 17 -57.48 31.22 -89.72
N ALA A 18 -56.87 32.20 -90.36
CA ALA A 18 -55.45 32.46 -90.32
C ALA A 18 -54.98 32.86 -88.93
N THR A 19 -55.79 33.72 -88.23
CA THR A 19 -55.52 34.16 -86.81
C THR A 19 -55.72 32.96 -85.88
N SER A 20 -56.71 32.12 -86.10
CA SER A 20 -56.95 30.92 -85.28
C SER A 20 -55.82 29.90 -85.42
N ARG A 21 -55.32 29.67 -86.65
CA ARG A 21 -54.25 28.76 -87.00
C ARG A 21 -52.91 29.22 -86.45
N ALA A 22 -52.58 30.51 -86.53
CA ALA A 22 -51.39 31.13 -85.92
C ALA A 22 -51.42 31.10 -84.35
N GLY A 23 -52.63 31.20 -83.73
CA GLY A 23 -52.84 31.02 -82.29
C GLY A 23 -52.58 29.57 -81.85
N LEU A 24 -53.05 28.60 -82.66
CA LEU A 24 -52.85 27.16 -82.40
C LEU A 24 -51.37 26.77 -82.56
N GLU A 25 -50.71 27.30 -83.58
CA GLU A 25 -49.25 27.06 -83.76
C GLU A 25 -48.44 27.63 -82.68
N ARG A 26 -48.78 28.83 -82.14
CA ARG A 26 -48.10 29.38 -80.96
C ARG A 26 -48.37 28.58 -79.70
N ALA A 27 -49.59 28.13 -79.43
CA ALA A 27 -49.93 27.27 -78.33
C ALA A 27 -49.21 25.92 -78.40
N PHE A 28 -49.09 25.32 -79.60
CA PHE A 28 -48.37 24.09 -79.82
C PHE A 28 -46.86 24.28 -79.65
N ALA A 29 -46.29 25.39 -80.11
CA ALA A 29 -44.88 25.72 -79.88
C ALA A 29 -44.60 25.93 -78.42
N LEU A 30 -45.47 26.63 -77.61
CA LEU A 30 -45.34 26.83 -76.17
C LEU A 30 -45.46 25.49 -75.42
N PHE A 31 -46.41 24.63 -75.83
CA PHE A 31 -46.58 23.28 -75.26
C PHE A 31 -45.33 22.43 -75.48
N ASN A 32 -44.78 22.41 -76.75
CA ASN A 32 -43.55 21.70 -77.05
C ASN A 32 -42.36 22.26 -76.22
N GLN A 33 -42.24 23.55 -76.07
CA GLN A 33 -41.22 24.20 -75.29
C GLN A 33 -41.35 23.85 -73.77
N MET A 34 -42.56 23.90 -73.21
CA MET A 34 -42.82 23.48 -71.84
C MET A 34 -42.55 21.97 -71.64
N SER A 35 -42.97 21.12 -72.62
CA SER A 35 -42.72 19.68 -72.58
C SER A 35 -41.22 19.35 -72.61
N SER A 36 -40.44 20.07 -73.44
CA SER A 36 -39.01 19.93 -73.50
C SER A 36 -38.33 20.37 -72.16
N GLN A 37 -38.71 21.53 -71.61
CA GLN A 37 -38.23 22.01 -70.38
C GLN A 37 -38.57 21.06 -69.21
N LEU A 38 -39.76 20.52 -69.18
CA LEU A 38 -40.19 19.53 -68.24
C LEU A 38 -39.34 18.24 -68.34
N SER A 39 -39.11 17.77 -69.53
CA SER A 39 -38.27 16.59 -69.78
C SER A 39 -36.80 16.79 -69.34
N GLU A 40 -36.24 17.99 -69.63
CA GLU A 40 -34.91 18.35 -69.19
C GLU A 40 -34.83 18.44 -67.66
N SER A 41 -35.85 19.05 -66.99
CA SER A 41 -35.92 19.09 -65.56
C SER A 41 -36.07 17.73 -64.93
N TYR A 42 -36.84 16.84 -65.50
CA TYR A 42 -36.96 15.44 -65.06
C TYR A 42 -35.62 14.68 -65.18
N SER A 43 -34.92 14.78 -66.30
CA SER A 43 -33.64 14.11 -66.50
C SER A 43 -32.58 14.65 -65.52
N LEU A 44 -32.53 15.98 -65.28
CA LEU A 44 -31.62 16.58 -64.29
C LEU A 44 -31.93 16.12 -62.83
N LEU A 45 -33.22 15.99 -62.51
CA LEU A 45 -33.68 15.52 -61.21
C LEU A 45 -33.34 14.03 -61.02
N GLU A 46 -33.47 13.20 -62.05
CA GLU A 46 -33.08 11.78 -62.04
C GLU A 46 -31.57 11.60 -61.84
N GLU A 47 -30.75 12.40 -62.54
CA GLU A 47 -29.30 12.43 -62.34
C GLU A 47 -28.95 12.81 -60.90
N ARG A 48 -29.60 13.87 -60.40
CA ARG A 48 -29.34 14.33 -59.01
C ARG A 48 -29.75 13.34 -57.96
N VAL A 49 -30.89 12.66 -58.14
CA VAL A 49 -31.34 11.58 -57.24
C VAL A 49 -30.37 10.38 -57.29
N THR A 50 -29.87 10.06 -58.46
CA THR A 50 -28.91 8.96 -58.62
C THR A 50 -27.57 9.30 -57.95
N GLU A 51 -27.07 10.53 -58.11
CA GLU A 51 -25.87 11.04 -57.48
C GLU A 51 -26.03 11.03 -55.95
N LEU A 52 -27.14 11.58 -55.42
CA LEU A 52 -27.42 11.60 -53.97
C LEU A 52 -27.55 10.20 -53.37
N LYS A 53 -28.17 9.25 -54.09
CA LYS A 53 -28.21 7.85 -53.66
C LYS A 53 -26.81 7.23 -53.58
N GLY A 54 -25.96 7.54 -54.57
CA GLY A 54 -24.55 7.10 -54.56
C GLY A 54 -23.76 7.65 -53.38
N GLN A 55 -23.89 8.97 -53.13
CA GLN A 55 -23.24 9.62 -51.96
C GLN A 55 -23.75 9.06 -50.64
N LEU A 56 -25.06 8.84 -50.50
CA LEU A 56 -25.65 8.27 -49.29
C LEU A 56 -25.14 6.84 -49.03
N ALA A 57 -25.06 6.03 -50.08
CA ALA A 57 -24.53 4.65 -49.98
C ALA A 57 -23.08 4.65 -49.52
N LEU A 58 -22.25 5.55 -50.03
CA LEU A 58 -20.85 5.69 -49.69
C LEU A 58 -20.63 6.14 -48.23
N VAL A 59 -21.38 7.17 -47.81
CA VAL A 59 -21.35 7.63 -46.41
C VAL A 59 -21.87 6.56 -45.44
N SER A 60 -22.92 5.83 -45.83
CA SER A 60 -23.45 4.73 -45.01
C SER A 60 -22.44 3.59 -44.87
N ALA A 61 -21.73 3.23 -45.95
CA ALA A 61 -20.67 2.21 -45.89
C ALA A 61 -19.50 2.64 -44.98
N GLN A 62 -19.04 3.89 -45.10
CA GLN A 62 -18.00 4.44 -44.22
C GLN A 62 -18.41 4.44 -42.74
N ARG A 63 -19.65 4.86 -42.45
CA ARG A 63 -20.15 4.80 -41.07
C ARG A 63 -20.23 3.39 -40.50
N MET A 64 -20.64 2.42 -41.33
CA MET A 64 -20.67 1.01 -40.91
C MET A 64 -19.28 0.50 -40.59
N GLU A 65 -18.28 0.85 -41.42
CA GLU A 65 -16.88 0.47 -41.19
C GLU A 65 -16.33 1.10 -39.90
N GLU A 66 -16.55 2.40 -39.68
CA GLU A 66 -16.16 3.09 -38.43
C GLU A 66 -16.81 2.48 -37.17
N LEU A 67 -18.10 2.11 -37.26
CA LEU A 67 -18.80 1.46 -36.13
C LEU A 67 -18.23 0.07 -35.87
N ALA A 68 -17.97 -0.71 -36.89
CA ALA A 68 -17.36 -2.04 -36.74
C ALA A 68 -15.95 -1.98 -36.17
N GLU A 69 -15.16 -0.96 -36.53
CA GLU A 69 -13.83 -0.73 -35.94
C GLU A 69 -13.93 -0.34 -34.47
N LYS A 70 -14.85 0.58 -34.11
CA LYS A 70 -15.11 0.98 -32.72
C LYS A 70 -15.57 -0.21 -31.86
N GLU A 71 -16.49 -1.03 -32.38
CA GLU A 71 -16.92 -2.24 -31.66
C GLU A 71 -15.78 -3.24 -31.49
N ARG A 72 -14.94 -3.44 -32.49
CA ARG A 72 -13.76 -4.31 -32.39
C ARG A 72 -12.78 -3.81 -31.33
N LEU A 73 -12.53 -2.50 -31.28
CA LEU A 73 -11.66 -1.88 -30.29
C LEU A 73 -12.24 -2.01 -28.89
N ALA A 74 -13.52 -1.72 -28.71
CA ALA A 74 -14.23 -1.85 -27.43
C ALA A 74 -14.17 -3.29 -26.89
N ASN A 75 -14.47 -4.28 -27.75
CA ASN A 75 -14.41 -5.70 -27.39
C ASN A 75 -12.98 -6.14 -27.02
N ARG A 76 -11.97 -5.60 -27.70
CA ARG A 76 -10.56 -5.86 -27.38
C ARG A 76 -10.18 -5.28 -26.04
N LEU A 77 -10.58 -4.04 -25.76
CA LEU A 77 -10.32 -3.39 -24.46
C LEU A 77 -11.02 -4.15 -23.32
N GLN A 78 -12.28 -4.54 -23.51
CA GLN A 78 -13.01 -5.34 -22.53
C GLN A 78 -12.28 -6.67 -22.25
N SER A 79 -11.87 -7.39 -23.30
CA SER A 79 -11.13 -8.64 -23.14
C SER A 79 -9.81 -8.45 -22.38
N LEU A 80 -9.11 -7.34 -22.61
CA LEU A 80 -7.89 -7.02 -21.87
C LEU A 80 -8.18 -6.75 -20.39
N LEU A 81 -9.24 -6.03 -20.06
CA LEU A 81 -9.67 -5.78 -18.67
C LEU A 81 -10.08 -7.06 -17.97
N ASP A 82 -10.76 -7.97 -18.67
CA ASP A 82 -11.20 -9.26 -18.12
C ASP A 82 -10.02 -10.20 -17.81
N LEU A 83 -8.93 -10.11 -18.58
CA LEU A 83 -7.73 -10.93 -18.40
C LEU A 83 -6.76 -10.35 -17.33
N LEU A 84 -6.97 -9.13 -16.85
CA LEU A 84 -6.11 -8.56 -15.82
C LEU A 84 -6.26 -9.33 -14.50
N PRO A 85 -5.15 -9.77 -13.88
CA PRO A 85 -5.19 -10.46 -12.59
C PRO A 85 -5.54 -9.52 -11.42
N GLY A 86 -5.48 -8.19 -11.64
CA GLY A 86 -5.86 -7.17 -10.66
C GLY A 86 -7.32 -6.74 -10.80
N GLY A 87 -7.98 -6.46 -9.68
CA GLY A 87 -9.31 -5.89 -9.67
C GLY A 87 -9.30 -4.45 -10.18
N VAL A 88 -10.11 -4.18 -11.18
CA VAL A 88 -10.31 -2.82 -11.74
C VAL A 88 -11.76 -2.42 -11.49
N ILE A 89 -11.95 -1.26 -10.87
CA ILE A 89 -13.26 -0.70 -10.55
C ILE A 89 -13.29 0.74 -11.02
N VAL A 90 -14.37 1.12 -11.70
CA VAL A 90 -14.65 2.50 -12.10
C VAL A 90 -15.79 3.03 -11.23
N ILE A 91 -15.55 4.16 -10.57
CA ILE A 91 -16.58 4.87 -9.80
C ILE A 91 -16.85 6.24 -10.42
N ASP A 92 -18.10 6.66 -10.36
CA ASP A 92 -18.51 8.00 -10.82
C ASP A 92 -18.24 9.10 -9.79
N ALA A 93 -18.61 10.35 -10.13
CA ALA A 93 -18.49 11.51 -9.25
C ALA A 93 -19.29 11.40 -7.93
N HIS A 94 -20.29 10.53 -7.88
CA HIS A 94 -21.12 10.28 -6.69
C HIS A 94 -20.60 9.11 -5.84
N GLY A 95 -19.50 8.47 -6.29
CA GLY A 95 -18.93 7.31 -5.61
C GLY A 95 -19.68 5.99 -5.87
N VAL A 96 -20.51 5.93 -6.93
CA VAL A 96 -21.21 4.71 -7.34
C VAL A 96 -20.33 3.91 -8.28
N VAL A 97 -20.22 2.61 -8.04
CA VAL A 97 -19.48 1.68 -8.92
C VAL A 97 -20.23 1.54 -10.25
N ARG A 98 -19.60 1.94 -11.34
CA ARG A 98 -20.14 1.84 -12.71
C ARG A 98 -19.69 0.59 -13.41
N GLU A 99 -18.43 0.23 -13.25
CA GLU A 99 -17.82 -0.93 -13.90
C GLU A 99 -16.91 -1.66 -12.92
N ALA A 100 -16.82 -2.96 -13.08
CA ALA A 100 -15.91 -3.83 -12.34
C ALA A 100 -15.53 -5.03 -13.21
N ASN A 101 -14.23 -5.34 -13.28
CA ASN A 101 -13.76 -6.50 -14.01
C ASN A 101 -13.96 -7.79 -13.19
N PRO A 102 -13.87 -8.99 -13.81
CA PRO A 102 -14.05 -10.27 -13.11
C PRO A 102 -13.12 -10.45 -11.90
N ALA A 103 -11.89 -9.95 -11.97
CA ALA A 103 -10.95 -10.01 -10.84
C ALA A 103 -11.45 -9.20 -9.63
N ALA A 104 -12.04 -8.01 -9.83
CA ALA A 104 -12.64 -7.23 -8.76
C ALA A 104 -13.84 -7.96 -8.12
N LEU A 105 -14.68 -8.60 -8.95
CA LEU A 105 -15.80 -9.43 -8.47
C LEU A 105 -15.31 -10.63 -7.64
N GLY A 106 -14.23 -11.28 -8.08
CA GLY A 106 -13.59 -12.38 -7.34
C GLY A 106 -12.96 -11.95 -6.01
N LEU A 107 -12.47 -10.70 -5.93
CA LEU A 107 -11.87 -10.17 -4.72
C LEU A 107 -12.90 -9.68 -3.69
N LEU A 108 -13.93 -8.95 -4.12
CA LEU A 108 -14.86 -8.25 -3.25
C LEU A 108 -16.25 -8.90 -3.19
N GLY A 109 -16.52 -9.88 -4.06
CA GLY A 109 -17.82 -10.56 -4.15
C GLY A 109 -18.90 -9.69 -4.82
N GLU A 110 -19.97 -10.33 -5.22
CA GLU A 110 -21.15 -9.67 -5.81
C GLU A 110 -22.19 -9.27 -4.73
N PRO A 111 -23.04 -8.25 -4.98
CA PRO A 111 -23.01 -7.30 -6.09
C PRO A 111 -21.98 -6.18 -5.87
N LEU A 112 -21.38 -5.64 -6.97
CA LEU A 112 -20.52 -4.46 -6.90
C LEU A 112 -21.08 -3.31 -7.73
N VAL A 113 -21.49 -3.57 -8.97
CA VAL A 113 -22.01 -2.54 -9.89
C VAL A 113 -23.32 -1.96 -9.34
N GLY A 114 -23.42 -0.64 -9.33
CA GLY A 114 -24.55 0.10 -8.80
C GLY A 114 -24.49 0.38 -7.29
N MET A 115 -23.54 -0.20 -6.55
CA MET A 115 -23.36 0.07 -5.13
C MET A 115 -22.51 1.32 -4.89
N LEU A 116 -22.70 1.97 -3.76
CA LEU A 116 -21.79 3.01 -3.31
C LEU A 116 -20.48 2.39 -2.83
N TRP A 117 -19.36 2.94 -3.27
CA TRP A 117 -18.03 2.44 -2.90
C TRP A 117 -17.81 2.37 -1.38
N ARG A 118 -18.32 3.35 -0.63
CA ARG A 118 -18.28 3.34 0.84
C ARG A 118 -18.98 2.11 1.46
N GLU A 119 -20.05 1.61 0.82
CA GLU A 119 -20.78 0.41 1.30
C GLU A 119 -19.97 -0.86 0.99
N VAL A 120 -19.32 -0.91 -0.17
CA VAL A 120 -18.40 -1.98 -0.52
C VAL A 120 -17.23 -2.02 0.47
N ILE A 121 -16.65 -0.85 0.81
CA ILE A 121 -15.61 -0.76 1.84
C ILE A 121 -16.12 -1.32 3.17
N ALA A 122 -17.26 -0.87 3.65
CA ALA A 122 -17.81 -1.33 4.93
C ALA A 122 -18.13 -2.84 4.94
N ARG A 123 -18.50 -3.41 3.79
CA ARG A 123 -18.81 -4.83 3.63
C ARG A 123 -17.58 -5.72 3.59
N CYS A 124 -16.57 -5.33 2.80
CA CYS A 124 -15.46 -6.22 2.42
C CYS A 124 -14.19 -5.96 3.20
N PHE A 125 -13.92 -4.72 3.59
CA PHE A 125 -12.66 -4.35 4.21
C PHE A 125 -12.73 -4.46 5.73
N ALA A 126 -11.64 -4.92 6.32
CA ALA A 126 -11.42 -4.96 7.76
C ALA A 126 -9.98 -4.48 8.02
N PRO A 127 -9.73 -3.16 7.92
CA PRO A 127 -8.40 -2.61 8.13
C PRO A 127 -7.83 -3.04 9.47
N ARG A 128 -6.58 -3.52 9.47
CA ARG A 128 -5.83 -3.89 10.66
C ARG A 128 -4.79 -2.84 10.95
N GLU A 129 -4.44 -2.71 12.21
CA GLU A 129 -3.41 -1.74 12.63
C GLU A 129 -2.02 -2.06 12.07
N ASP A 130 -1.80 -3.30 11.59
CA ASP A 130 -0.56 -3.79 10.98
C ASP A 130 -0.53 -3.74 9.45
N ASP A 131 -1.57 -3.22 8.79
CA ASP A 131 -1.67 -3.20 7.33
C ASP A 131 -0.66 -2.26 6.65
N GLY A 132 -0.19 -1.21 7.30
CA GLY A 132 0.77 -0.25 6.74
C GLY A 132 0.19 0.48 5.52
N HIS A 133 0.69 0.18 4.31
CA HIS A 133 0.21 0.72 3.03
C HIS A 133 -0.74 -0.23 2.30
N GLU A 134 -1.06 -1.35 2.90
CA GLU A 134 -1.98 -2.37 2.40
C GLU A 134 -3.28 -2.28 3.18
N ILE A 135 -4.31 -3.00 2.74
CA ILE A 135 -5.58 -3.07 3.46
C ILE A 135 -6.02 -4.52 3.51
N SER A 136 -6.36 -4.99 4.71
CA SER A 136 -6.89 -6.33 4.90
C SER A 136 -8.37 -6.40 4.56
N LEU A 137 -8.77 -7.47 3.87
CA LEU A 137 -10.16 -7.87 3.71
C LEU A 137 -10.63 -8.71 4.91
N ARG A 138 -11.95 -8.81 5.07
CA ARG A 138 -12.57 -9.65 6.12
C ARG A 138 -12.25 -11.14 5.98
N ASP A 139 -11.98 -11.62 4.78
CA ASP A 139 -11.59 -13.01 4.50
C ASP A 139 -10.09 -13.28 4.75
N GLY A 140 -9.34 -12.27 5.14
CA GLY A 140 -7.91 -12.36 5.48
C GLY A 140 -6.96 -12.07 4.33
N ARG A 141 -7.44 -11.81 3.10
CA ARG A 141 -6.61 -11.37 1.98
C ARG A 141 -6.07 -9.96 2.23
N ARG A 142 -4.87 -9.69 1.72
CA ARG A 142 -4.21 -8.38 1.79
C ARG A 142 -4.17 -7.75 0.41
N LEU A 143 -4.75 -6.56 0.27
CA LEU A 143 -4.83 -5.82 -0.98
C LEU A 143 -3.98 -4.55 -0.95
N SER A 144 -3.35 -4.24 -2.07
CA SER A 144 -2.86 -2.89 -2.38
C SER A 144 -3.92 -2.15 -3.18
N ILE A 145 -4.22 -0.92 -2.80
CA ILE A 145 -5.21 -0.06 -3.46
C ILE A 145 -4.49 1.13 -4.08
N ALA A 146 -4.68 1.34 -5.37
CA ALA A 146 -4.25 2.54 -6.07
C ALA A 146 -5.45 3.24 -6.71
N THR A 147 -5.58 4.54 -6.50
CA THR A 147 -6.66 5.33 -7.06
C THR A 147 -6.12 6.35 -8.05
N ARG A 148 -6.79 6.50 -9.21
CA ARG A 148 -6.46 7.47 -10.25
C ARG A 148 -7.73 8.16 -10.72
N SER A 149 -7.67 9.47 -10.96
CA SER A 149 -8.76 10.21 -11.59
C SER A 149 -8.84 9.87 -13.07
N LEU A 150 -10.04 9.78 -13.61
CA LEU A 150 -10.28 9.60 -15.04
C LEU A 150 -10.00 10.92 -15.79
N ASN A 151 -9.24 10.83 -16.89
CA ASN A 151 -8.99 12.00 -17.73
C ASN A 151 -10.23 12.27 -18.59
N GLY A 152 -10.86 13.42 -18.38
CA GLY A 152 -11.99 13.89 -19.21
C GLY A 152 -13.38 13.54 -18.71
N GLU A 153 -13.52 12.69 -17.72
CA GLU A 153 -14.80 12.35 -17.10
C GLU A 153 -14.72 12.48 -15.57
N PRO A 154 -15.79 12.96 -14.91
CA PRO A 154 -15.82 13.02 -13.45
C PRO A 154 -15.95 11.60 -12.87
N GLY A 155 -14.86 11.08 -12.33
CA GLY A 155 -14.82 9.73 -11.74
C GLY A 155 -13.41 9.29 -11.37
N GLN A 156 -13.29 8.09 -10.80
CA GLN A 156 -12.02 7.52 -10.36
C GLN A 156 -11.91 6.05 -10.78
N LEU A 157 -10.72 5.67 -11.16
CA LEU A 157 -10.32 4.28 -11.36
C LEU A 157 -9.65 3.77 -10.08
N ILE A 158 -10.11 2.65 -9.56
CA ILE A 158 -9.54 1.96 -8.41
C ILE A 158 -8.92 0.66 -8.91
N LEU A 159 -7.64 0.48 -8.64
CA LEU A 159 -6.90 -0.74 -8.91
C LEU A 159 -6.67 -1.50 -7.60
N LEU A 160 -7.03 -2.77 -7.58
CA LEU A 160 -6.85 -3.68 -6.46
C LEU A 160 -5.88 -4.79 -6.84
N ASN A 161 -4.77 -4.90 -6.12
CA ASN A 161 -3.84 -6.01 -6.30
C ASN A 161 -3.86 -6.90 -5.06
N ASP A 162 -4.06 -8.20 -5.26
CA ASP A 162 -3.92 -9.19 -4.21
C ASP A 162 -2.43 -9.47 -3.95
N LEU A 163 -1.99 -9.16 -2.75
CA LEU A 163 -0.62 -9.36 -2.29
C LEU A 163 -0.49 -10.55 -1.34
N THR A 164 -1.56 -11.30 -1.08
CA THR A 164 -1.63 -12.36 -0.07
C THR A 164 -0.55 -13.41 -0.26
N ASP A 165 -0.46 -13.98 -1.46
CA ASP A 165 0.56 -15.01 -1.75
C ASP A 165 1.97 -14.43 -1.76
N THR A 166 2.16 -13.23 -2.29
CA THR A 166 3.45 -12.54 -2.29
C THR A 166 3.96 -12.33 -0.87
N ARG A 167 3.10 -11.86 0.02
CA ARG A 167 3.43 -11.68 1.44
C ARG A 167 3.73 -12.99 2.13
N ARG A 168 2.91 -14.01 1.91
CA ARG A 168 3.12 -15.34 2.47
C ARG A 168 4.47 -15.93 2.05
N LEU A 169 4.83 -15.80 0.77
CA LEU A 169 6.13 -16.27 0.27
C LEU A 169 7.29 -15.47 0.86
N GLN A 170 7.16 -14.15 0.99
CA GLN A 170 8.17 -13.30 1.64
C GLN A 170 8.37 -13.68 3.11
N GLU A 171 7.30 -13.94 3.85
CA GLU A 171 7.36 -14.39 5.25
C GLU A 171 8.02 -15.75 5.37
N GLN A 172 7.66 -16.70 4.50
CA GLN A 172 8.29 -18.03 4.44
C GLN A 172 9.78 -17.95 4.12
N LEU A 173 10.16 -17.13 3.13
CA LEU A 173 11.57 -16.91 2.78
C LEU A 173 12.34 -16.32 3.95
N ALA A 174 11.82 -15.24 4.56
CA ALA A 174 12.47 -14.63 5.71
C ALA A 174 12.60 -15.58 6.89
N ARG A 175 11.61 -16.45 7.13
CA ARG A 175 11.68 -17.51 8.14
C ARG A 175 12.75 -18.55 7.79
N HIS A 176 12.79 -18.97 6.53
CA HIS A 176 13.79 -19.96 6.07
C HIS A 176 15.22 -19.41 6.19
N GLU A 177 15.44 -18.15 5.82
CA GLU A 177 16.74 -17.48 5.96
C GLU A 177 17.19 -17.41 7.43
N ARG A 178 16.26 -17.08 8.36
CA ARG A 178 16.57 -17.05 9.81
C ARG A 178 16.93 -18.44 10.33
N LEU A 179 16.15 -19.47 9.98
CA LEU A 179 16.42 -20.84 10.40
C LEU A 179 17.74 -21.38 9.80
N SER A 180 18.02 -21.03 8.55
CA SER A 180 19.30 -21.38 7.90
C SER A 180 20.48 -20.69 8.58
N ALA A 181 20.34 -19.41 8.96
CA ALA A 181 21.36 -18.70 9.74
C ALA A 181 21.61 -19.36 11.09
N LEU A 182 20.55 -19.74 11.82
CA LEU A 182 20.66 -20.53 13.05
C LEU A 182 21.33 -21.88 12.82
N GLY A 183 20.94 -22.60 11.77
CA GLY A 183 21.51 -23.91 11.43
C GLY A 183 23.03 -23.87 11.19
N ARG A 184 23.50 -22.85 10.48
CA ARG A 184 24.96 -22.66 10.23
C ARG A 184 25.76 -22.39 11.50
N MET A 185 25.12 -21.94 12.57
CA MET A 185 25.80 -21.54 13.82
C MET A 185 25.50 -22.45 15.02
N VAL A 186 24.87 -23.61 14.79
CA VAL A 186 24.49 -24.54 15.88
C VAL A 186 25.70 -24.89 16.77
N ALA A 187 26.89 -25.13 16.17
CA ALA A 187 28.10 -25.45 16.94
C ALA A 187 28.53 -24.27 17.86
N SER A 188 28.47 -23.02 17.36
CA SER A 188 28.80 -21.84 18.15
C SER A 188 27.78 -21.61 19.27
N LEU A 189 26.48 -21.77 18.97
CA LEU A 189 25.41 -21.67 19.95
C LEU A 189 25.54 -22.72 21.07
N ALA A 190 25.81 -23.95 20.69
CA ALA A 190 26.07 -25.02 21.66
C ALA A 190 27.24 -24.69 22.60
N HIS A 191 28.32 -24.09 22.06
CA HIS A 191 29.46 -23.66 22.87
C HIS A 191 29.07 -22.49 23.81
N GLN A 192 28.32 -21.51 23.32
CA GLN A 192 27.86 -20.37 24.13
C GLN A 192 26.90 -20.76 25.24
N ILE A 193 26.05 -21.77 25.05
CA ILE A 193 25.15 -22.32 26.07
C ILE A 193 25.98 -23.17 27.09
N ARG A 194 26.95 -23.95 26.61
CA ARG A 194 27.77 -24.81 27.49
C ARG A 194 28.53 -24.03 28.54
N THR A 195 29.07 -22.86 28.18
CA THR A 195 29.92 -22.06 29.10
C THR A 195 29.16 -21.61 30.36
N PRO A 196 28.04 -20.87 30.29
CA PRO A 196 27.27 -20.47 31.47
C PRO A 196 26.64 -21.67 32.16
N LEU A 197 26.25 -22.73 31.43
CA LEU A 197 25.72 -23.97 32.01
C LEU A 197 26.78 -24.69 32.88
N SER A 198 28.02 -24.84 32.36
CA SER A 198 29.11 -25.45 33.15
C SER A 198 29.43 -24.62 34.38
N ALA A 199 29.43 -23.30 34.27
CA ALA A 199 29.62 -22.42 35.42
C ALA A 199 28.48 -22.57 36.46
N ALA A 200 27.22 -22.64 35.97
CA ALA A 200 26.06 -22.85 36.87
C ALA A 200 26.14 -24.19 37.59
N LEU A 201 26.52 -25.27 36.88
CA LEU A 201 26.74 -26.60 37.48
C LEU A 201 27.87 -26.61 38.51
N LEU A 202 28.95 -25.87 38.24
CA LEU A 202 30.04 -25.72 39.23
C LEU A 202 29.59 -25.06 40.52
N TYR A 203 28.85 -23.93 40.41
CA TYR A 203 28.29 -23.25 41.58
C TYR A 203 27.27 -24.12 42.32
N ALA A 204 26.45 -24.85 41.63
CA ALA A 204 25.49 -25.79 42.21
C ALA A 204 26.23 -26.93 42.94
N GLY A 205 27.34 -27.47 42.37
CA GLY A 205 28.19 -28.44 42.98
C GLY A 205 28.77 -27.91 44.32
N HIS A 206 29.33 -26.71 44.32
CA HIS A 206 29.86 -26.10 45.56
C HIS A 206 28.76 -25.90 46.61
N LEU A 207 27.54 -25.53 46.20
CA LEU A 207 26.41 -25.40 47.15
C LEU A 207 25.95 -26.74 47.73
N SER A 208 26.24 -27.85 47.06
CA SER A 208 25.92 -29.22 47.51
C SER A 208 26.98 -29.76 48.48
N GLU A 209 28.16 -29.17 48.57
CA GLU A 209 29.20 -29.55 49.52
C GLU A 209 28.79 -29.17 50.92
N GLN A 210 29.05 -30.08 51.89
CA GLN A 210 28.69 -29.86 53.28
C GLN A 210 29.62 -28.82 53.97
N ALA A 211 29.02 -27.89 54.74
CA ALA A 211 29.70 -26.92 55.60
C ALA A 211 30.35 -25.71 54.90
N LEU A 212 29.63 -25.08 53.94
CA LEU A 212 30.02 -23.76 53.46
C LEU A 212 29.61 -22.67 54.46
N PRO A 213 30.43 -21.64 54.74
CA PRO A 213 30.04 -20.45 55.44
C PRO A 213 28.85 -19.74 54.73
N THR A 214 27.93 -19.16 55.51
CA THR A 214 26.71 -18.52 55.00
C THR A 214 27.01 -17.46 53.94
N ASP A 215 28.09 -16.70 54.09
CA ASP A 215 28.52 -15.70 53.09
C ASP A 215 28.88 -16.32 51.74
N GLN A 216 29.61 -17.47 51.77
CA GLN A 216 29.97 -18.20 50.58
C GLN A 216 28.75 -18.85 49.91
N GLN A 217 27.80 -19.36 50.70
CA GLN A 217 26.52 -19.88 50.19
C GLN A 217 25.74 -18.82 49.41
N GLN A 218 25.58 -17.64 50.01
CA GLN A 218 24.88 -16.53 49.37
C GLN A 218 25.61 -16.08 48.10
N ARG A 219 26.92 -16.04 48.11
CA ARG A 219 27.76 -15.65 46.96
C ARG A 219 27.63 -16.68 45.83
N PHE A 220 27.70 -17.97 46.11
CA PHE A 220 27.54 -19.01 45.05
C PHE A 220 26.12 -19.09 44.54
N ALA A 221 25.10 -18.95 45.41
CA ALA A 221 23.71 -18.87 45.01
C ALA A 221 23.45 -17.66 44.11
N GLY A 222 24.01 -16.51 44.41
CA GLY A 222 23.96 -15.32 43.59
C GLY A 222 24.57 -15.56 42.19
N ARG A 223 25.77 -16.13 42.16
CA ARG A 223 26.45 -16.46 40.88
C ARG A 223 25.71 -17.49 40.04
N LEU A 224 25.14 -18.52 40.69
CA LEU A 224 24.30 -19.50 40.02
C LEU A 224 23.09 -18.85 39.35
N LYS A 225 22.40 -17.99 40.09
CA LYS A 225 21.25 -17.22 39.62
C LYS A 225 21.61 -16.34 38.41
N GLU A 226 22.71 -15.61 38.47
CA GLU A 226 23.23 -14.81 37.36
C GLU A 226 23.44 -15.66 36.09
N ARG A 227 24.09 -16.85 36.20
CA ARG A 227 24.33 -17.74 35.03
C ARG A 227 23.03 -18.30 34.44
N LEU A 228 22.04 -18.63 35.29
CA LEU A 228 20.75 -19.11 34.84
C LEU A 228 19.95 -18.02 34.09
N HIS A 229 19.98 -16.78 34.58
CA HIS A 229 19.37 -15.66 33.89
C HIS A 229 20.05 -15.35 32.54
N GLU A 230 21.40 -15.46 32.49
CA GLU A 230 22.13 -15.31 31.22
C GLU A 230 21.68 -16.36 30.19
N LEU A 231 21.52 -17.62 30.62
CA LEU A 231 21.01 -18.70 29.76
C LEU A 231 19.56 -18.45 29.30
N GLU A 232 18.70 -18.04 30.21
CA GLU A 232 17.31 -17.71 29.89
C GLU A 232 17.23 -16.61 28.83
N HIS A 233 18.03 -15.56 29.02
CA HIS A 233 18.11 -14.44 28.09
C HIS A 233 18.58 -14.87 26.70
N GLN A 234 19.66 -15.70 26.64
CA GLN A 234 20.18 -16.24 25.38
C GLN A 234 19.13 -17.09 24.64
N VAL A 235 18.43 -17.98 25.35
CA VAL A 235 17.37 -18.81 24.77
C VAL A 235 16.21 -17.97 24.28
N ARG A 236 15.80 -16.96 25.03
CA ARG A 236 14.73 -16.02 24.65
C ARG A 236 15.10 -15.27 23.38
N ASP A 237 16.31 -14.73 23.28
CA ASP A 237 16.80 -14.04 22.09
C ASP A 237 16.79 -14.95 20.86
N MET A 238 17.21 -16.21 21.00
CA MET A 238 17.16 -17.19 19.94
C MET A 238 15.73 -17.46 19.47
N LEU A 239 14.79 -17.61 20.39
CA LEU A 239 13.37 -17.86 20.06
C LEU A 239 12.73 -16.66 19.39
N VAL A 240 13.00 -15.44 19.84
CA VAL A 240 12.50 -14.20 19.20
C VAL A 240 13.07 -14.09 17.78
N PHE A 241 14.36 -14.35 17.61
CA PHE A 241 14.99 -14.33 16.29
C PHE A 241 14.42 -15.40 15.34
N ALA A 242 14.20 -16.64 15.84
CA ALA A 242 13.72 -17.77 15.03
C ALA A 242 12.26 -17.60 14.61
N ARG A 243 11.40 -17.15 15.51
CA ARG A 243 9.97 -16.99 15.22
C ARG A 243 9.70 -15.82 14.29
N GLY A 244 10.32 -14.67 14.55
CA GLY A 244 10.22 -13.45 13.73
C GLY A 244 8.86 -12.75 13.73
N GLU A 245 7.81 -13.44 14.14
CA GLU A 245 6.47 -12.88 14.33
C GLU A 245 6.25 -12.68 15.84
N LEU A 246 5.83 -11.48 16.19
CA LEU A 246 5.47 -11.11 17.55
C LEU A 246 4.03 -10.59 17.51
N PRO A 247 3.10 -11.23 18.20
CA PRO A 247 1.75 -10.68 18.33
C PRO A 247 1.82 -9.34 19.07
N LEU A 248 1.29 -8.30 18.45
CA LEU A 248 1.18 -6.98 19.05
C LEU A 248 -0.20 -6.92 19.74
N THR A 249 -0.23 -7.16 21.03
CA THR A 249 -1.48 -7.28 21.80
C THR A 249 -1.75 -6.08 22.69
N ASP A 250 -0.71 -5.31 23.01
CA ASP A 250 -0.77 -4.32 24.05
C ASP A 250 -0.85 -2.91 23.47
N ARG A 251 -1.82 -2.12 23.93
CA ARG A 251 -1.88 -0.69 23.69
C ARG A 251 -1.30 0.04 24.91
N VAL A 252 -0.16 0.67 24.73
CA VAL A 252 0.61 1.27 25.82
C VAL A 252 0.89 2.74 25.56
N ALA A 253 0.56 3.58 26.53
CA ALA A 253 0.98 4.98 26.48
C ALA A 253 2.51 5.11 26.57
N PRO A 254 3.16 6.04 25.83
CA PRO A 254 4.61 6.21 25.83
C PRO A 254 5.22 6.34 27.24
N LYS A 255 4.53 7.04 28.13
CA LYS A 255 4.99 7.21 29.53
C LYS A 255 4.98 5.89 30.29
N ALA A 256 3.93 5.07 30.15
CA ALA A 256 3.83 3.77 30.82
C ALA A 256 4.91 2.79 30.31
N LEU A 257 5.22 2.80 29.02
CA LEU A 257 6.34 2.06 28.46
C LEU A 257 7.67 2.54 29.07
N PHE A 258 7.88 3.85 29.15
CA PHE A 258 9.10 4.43 29.69
C PHE A 258 9.32 4.08 31.18
N ASP A 259 8.25 4.13 31.97
CA ASP A 259 8.30 3.77 33.41
C ASP A 259 8.62 2.28 33.57
N SER A 260 8.08 1.41 32.69
CA SER A 260 8.41 -0.03 32.69
C SER A 260 9.85 -0.30 32.29
N LEU A 261 10.37 0.42 31.29
CA LEU A 261 11.77 0.34 30.87
C LEU A 261 12.71 0.77 31.99
N ARG A 262 12.39 1.86 32.67
CA ARG A 262 13.18 2.37 33.81
C ARG A 262 13.23 1.37 34.96
N ALA A 263 12.07 0.81 35.33
CA ALA A 263 12.00 -0.19 36.40
C ALA A 263 12.79 -1.46 36.04
N ALA A 264 12.68 -1.95 34.80
CA ALA A 264 13.41 -3.13 34.37
C ALA A 264 14.94 -2.90 34.28
N ALA A 265 15.36 -1.69 33.92
CA ALA A 265 16.78 -1.36 33.79
C ALA A 265 17.44 -1.08 35.16
N GLU A 266 16.67 -0.77 36.22
CA GLU A 266 17.18 -0.31 37.49
C GLU A 266 18.26 -1.22 38.12
N VAL A 267 18.07 -2.53 38.00
CA VAL A 267 19.04 -3.52 38.49
C VAL A 267 20.35 -3.50 37.71
N HIS A 268 20.27 -3.23 36.40
CA HIS A 268 21.44 -3.26 35.48
C HIS A 268 22.29 -1.99 35.57
N VAL A 269 21.67 -0.87 35.99
CA VAL A 269 22.32 0.45 35.98
C VAL A 269 22.69 0.96 37.36
N GLN A 270 22.61 0.11 38.40
CA GLN A 270 23.01 0.49 39.77
C GLN A 270 24.46 0.96 39.80
N GLY A 271 24.69 2.15 40.39
CA GLY A 271 26.02 2.74 40.46
C GLY A 271 26.54 3.44 39.20
N LEU A 272 25.74 3.45 38.12
CA LEU A 272 26.09 4.08 36.85
C LEU A 272 25.41 5.45 36.68
N GLN A 273 26.05 6.34 35.91
CA GLN A 273 25.46 7.63 35.57
C GLN A 273 24.44 7.49 34.41
N VAL A 274 23.15 7.45 34.74
CA VAL A 274 22.09 7.34 33.74
C VAL A 274 21.18 8.55 33.77
N ARG A 275 20.99 9.17 32.61
CA ARG A 275 20.02 10.24 32.39
C ARG A 275 18.77 9.71 31.71
N TRP A 276 17.67 9.69 32.43
CA TRP A 276 16.34 9.31 31.88
C TRP A 276 15.57 10.56 31.49
N GLN A 277 15.06 10.59 30.26
CA GLN A 277 14.32 11.72 29.72
C GLN A 277 13.11 11.24 28.92
N CYS A 278 11.89 11.66 29.28
CA CYS A 278 10.66 11.35 28.58
C CYS A 278 9.97 12.65 28.17
N GLU A 279 9.90 12.89 26.86
CA GLU A 279 9.27 14.07 26.26
C GLU A 279 8.06 13.69 25.39
N ALA A 280 7.74 12.40 25.26
CA ALA A 280 6.58 11.94 24.52
C ALA A 280 5.30 12.22 25.32
N ARG A 281 4.38 12.98 24.72
CA ARG A 281 3.07 13.33 25.29
C ARG A 281 1.98 12.89 24.34
N GLY A 282 1.02 12.10 24.85
CA GLY A 282 -0.12 11.62 24.10
C GLY A 282 0.20 10.49 23.11
N GLY A 283 -0.84 9.92 22.51
CA GLY A 283 -0.76 8.77 21.61
C GLY A 283 -0.62 7.45 22.37
N GLU A 284 -0.80 6.37 21.63
CA GLU A 284 -0.64 4.99 22.07
C GLU A 284 0.27 4.23 21.12
N LEU A 285 0.97 3.26 21.64
CA LEU A 285 1.77 2.32 20.87
C LEU A 285 1.10 0.95 20.91
N LEU A 286 0.84 0.37 19.75
CA LEU A 286 0.48 -1.04 19.65
C LEU A 286 1.76 -1.86 19.67
N CYS A 287 1.93 -2.69 20.69
CA CYS A 287 3.21 -3.36 20.92
C CYS A 287 3.04 -4.71 21.64
N ASN A 288 4.14 -5.44 21.69
CA ASN A 288 4.39 -6.46 22.71
C ASN A 288 5.33 -5.82 23.75
N ARG A 289 4.75 -5.41 24.88
CA ARG A 289 5.43 -4.63 25.91
C ARG A 289 6.68 -5.32 26.45
N ASP A 290 6.57 -6.59 26.81
CA ASP A 290 7.67 -7.35 27.43
C ASP A 290 8.84 -7.52 26.46
N THR A 291 8.55 -7.77 25.20
CA THR A 291 9.57 -7.91 24.16
C THR A 291 10.25 -6.56 23.86
N LEU A 292 9.51 -5.45 23.87
CA LEU A 292 10.11 -4.11 23.71
C LEU A 292 11.00 -3.74 24.89
N VAL A 293 10.57 -4.03 26.11
CA VAL A 293 11.38 -3.81 27.31
C VAL A 293 12.68 -4.60 27.22
N GLY A 294 12.62 -5.90 26.90
CA GLY A 294 13.80 -6.74 26.69
C GLY A 294 14.72 -6.23 25.59
N THR A 295 14.14 -5.74 24.48
CA THR A 295 14.89 -5.15 23.37
C THR A 295 15.71 -3.92 23.79
N VAL A 296 15.12 -3.05 24.60
CA VAL A 296 15.83 -1.86 25.10
C VAL A 296 16.89 -2.24 26.13
N LEU A 297 16.62 -3.23 26.97
CA LEU A 297 17.63 -3.77 27.88
C LEU A 297 18.85 -4.29 27.13
N ASN A 298 18.67 -4.99 26.01
CA ASN A 298 19.78 -5.40 25.14
C ASN A 298 20.64 -4.21 24.66
N LEU A 299 20.01 -3.06 24.37
CA LEU A 299 20.76 -1.85 24.00
C LEU A 299 21.50 -1.24 25.20
N VAL A 300 20.87 -1.23 26.37
CA VAL A 300 21.48 -0.75 27.64
C VAL A 300 22.67 -1.64 28.02
N GLU A 301 22.52 -2.94 28.00
CA GLU A 301 23.61 -3.90 28.29
C GLU A 301 24.77 -3.77 27.29
N ASN A 302 24.46 -3.55 26.01
CA ASN A 302 25.52 -3.30 25.04
C ASN A 302 26.31 -2.03 25.35
N ALA A 303 25.65 -0.97 25.83
CA ALA A 303 26.31 0.26 26.26
C ALA A 303 27.17 0.03 27.52
N ILE A 304 26.65 -0.68 28.52
CA ILE A 304 27.37 -1.03 29.74
C ILE A 304 28.65 -1.82 29.42
N GLN A 305 28.52 -2.84 28.59
CA GLN A 305 29.67 -3.69 28.20
C GLN A 305 30.70 -2.94 27.35
N ALA A 306 30.29 -1.91 26.58
CA ALA A 306 31.23 -1.14 25.76
C ALA A 306 32.02 -0.10 26.53
N CYS A 307 31.43 0.50 27.61
CA CYS A 307 31.98 1.64 28.34
C CYS A 307 32.58 1.27 29.69
N GLY A 308 32.14 0.17 30.29
CA GLY A 308 32.53 -0.19 31.65
C GLY A 308 32.09 0.83 32.74
N PRO A 309 32.89 1.05 33.80
CA PRO A 309 32.49 1.89 34.95
C PRO A 309 32.36 3.40 34.63
N GLU A 310 32.95 3.88 33.56
CA GLU A 310 32.88 5.31 33.16
C GLU A 310 31.68 5.61 32.27
N LEU A 311 30.71 4.71 32.19
CA LEU A 311 29.51 4.86 31.36
C LEU A 311 28.71 6.09 31.79
N ARG A 312 28.40 6.92 30.77
CA ARG A 312 27.36 7.94 30.84
C ARG A 312 26.28 7.55 29.83
N LEU A 313 25.19 7.05 30.38
CA LEU A 313 24.07 6.58 29.56
C LEU A 313 22.97 7.63 29.50
N LYS A 314 22.42 7.88 28.32
CA LYS A 314 21.20 8.67 28.15
C LYS A 314 20.14 7.82 27.49
N VAL A 315 19.00 7.65 28.15
CA VAL A 315 17.80 7.03 27.60
C VAL A 315 16.75 8.11 27.39
N HIS A 316 16.37 8.34 26.14
CA HIS A 316 15.47 9.44 25.75
C HIS A 316 14.31 8.93 24.91
N LEU A 317 13.09 9.13 25.41
CA LEU A 317 11.83 8.84 24.71
C LEU A 317 11.16 10.14 24.29
N TYR A 318 10.92 10.29 23.00
CA TYR A 318 10.25 11.46 22.43
C TYR A 318 9.42 11.10 21.21
N ALA A 319 8.38 11.88 20.96
CA ALA A 319 7.54 11.75 19.76
C ALA A 319 7.99 12.73 18.67
N ARG A 320 7.96 12.32 17.42
CA ARG A 320 8.20 13.18 16.27
C ARG A 320 7.28 12.78 15.12
N ALA A 321 6.37 13.70 14.74
CA ALA A 321 5.26 13.39 13.85
C ALA A 321 4.51 12.13 14.35
N ASP A 322 4.23 11.17 13.47
CA ASP A 322 3.51 9.93 13.79
C ASP A 322 4.44 8.80 14.31
N SER A 323 5.60 9.14 14.85
CA SER A 323 6.57 8.15 15.35
C SER A 323 7.01 8.43 16.78
N LEU A 324 7.07 7.36 17.58
CA LEU A 324 7.73 7.31 18.87
C LEU A 324 9.19 6.93 18.66
N ARG A 325 10.11 7.70 19.25
CA ARG A 325 11.54 7.47 19.15
C ARG A 325 12.12 7.22 20.53
N LEU A 326 12.73 6.06 20.70
CA LEU A 326 13.46 5.68 21.90
C LEU A 326 14.93 5.57 21.56
N SER A 327 15.72 6.47 22.13
CA SER A 327 17.16 6.55 21.90
C SER A 327 17.94 6.13 23.15
N VAL A 328 18.89 5.22 22.98
CA VAL A 328 19.89 4.82 23.99
C VAL A 328 21.24 5.31 23.48
N SER A 329 21.87 6.21 24.23
CA SER A 329 23.14 6.83 23.86
C SER A 329 24.19 6.62 24.95
N ASP A 330 25.37 6.18 24.55
CA ASP A 330 26.54 5.96 25.40
C ASP A 330 27.70 6.89 25.03
N ASN A 331 28.68 6.99 25.92
CA ASN A 331 29.93 7.69 25.72
C ASN A 331 31.12 6.74 25.45
N GLY A 332 30.86 5.54 24.97
CA GLY A 332 31.87 4.51 24.73
C GLY A 332 32.87 4.82 23.61
N PRO A 333 33.70 3.84 23.25
CA PRO A 333 34.72 4.00 22.23
C PRO A 333 34.15 4.26 20.83
N GLY A 334 32.85 4.06 20.65
CA GLY A 334 32.22 4.14 19.32
C GLY A 334 32.74 3.05 18.37
N MET A 335 32.38 3.19 17.10
CA MET A 335 32.69 2.18 16.07
C MET A 335 33.07 2.85 14.76
N ASP A 336 33.93 2.19 14.02
CA ASP A 336 34.30 2.56 12.66
C ASP A 336 33.17 2.27 11.67
N PRO A 337 33.14 2.90 10.48
CA PRO A 337 32.07 2.72 9.49
C PRO A 337 31.94 1.29 8.97
N ALA A 338 33.01 0.52 8.88
CA ALA A 338 32.98 -0.86 8.39
C ALA A 338 32.28 -1.79 9.41
N THR A 339 32.62 -1.64 10.68
CA THR A 339 31.93 -2.32 11.79
C THR A 339 30.46 -1.90 11.88
N LEU A 340 30.15 -0.59 11.77
CA LEU A 340 28.80 -0.07 11.84
C LEU A 340 27.89 -0.65 10.72
N ALA A 341 28.43 -0.83 9.51
CA ALA A 341 27.68 -1.38 8.38
C ALA A 341 27.24 -2.84 8.61
N ARG A 342 28.05 -3.62 9.32
CA ARG A 342 27.78 -5.03 9.63
C ARG A 342 26.95 -5.25 10.88
N LEU A 343 26.74 -4.20 11.69
CA LEU A 343 25.97 -4.33 12.94
C LEU A 343 24.52 -4.78 12.66
N GLY A 344 24.12 -5.80 13.43
CA GLY A 344 22.83 -6.47 13.29
C GLY A 344 22.76 -7.51 12.17
N GLU A 345 23.88 -7.82 11.51
CA GLU A 345 24.04 -9.14 10.89
C GLU A 345 24.00 -10.19 12.01
N PRO A 346 23.20 -11.23 11.87
CA PRO A 346 23.13 -12.27 12.90
C PRO A 346 24.52 -12.86 13.19
N PHE A 347 24.85 -13.00 14.48
CA PHE A 347 26.12 -13.56 14.97
C PHE A 347 27.38 -12.71 14.71
N PHE A 348 27.23 -11.53 14.13
CA PHE A 348 28.33 -10.59 14.04
C PHE A 348 28.58 -9.92 15.41
N THR A 349 29.76 -10.11 15.96
CA THR A 349 30.19 -9.52 17.23
C THR A 349 31.67 -9.17 17.20
N THR A 350 32.02 -8.06 17.83
CA THR A 350 33.41 -7.66 18.10
C THR A 350 33.85 -8.07 19.49
N LYS A 351 32.94 -8.66 20.30
CA LYS A 351 33.18 -9.05 21.68
C LYS A 351 33.55 -10.53 21.76
N THR A 352 34.46 -10.88 22.64
CA THR A 352 34.93 -12.29 22.85
C THR A 352 33.82 -13.18 23.44
N THR A 353 32.91 -12.64 24.23
CA THR A 353 31.81 -13.37 24.88
C THR A 353 30.42 -13.02 24.31
N GLY A 354 30.38 -12.20 23.26
CA GLY A 354 29.11 -11.78 22.67
C GLY A 354 28.49 -12.83 21.75
N THR A 355 27.16 -13.02 21.83
CA THR A 355 26.42 -13.92 20.94
C THR A 355 26.27 -13.37 19.52
N GLY A 356 26.38 -12.05 19.34
CA GLY A 356 26.08 -11.36 18.08
C GLY A 356 24.58 -11.39 17.70
N LEU A 357 23.71 -11.90 18.58
CA LEU A 357 22.27 -11.97 18.34
C LEU A 357 21.53 -10.75 18.87
N GLY A 358 21.97 -10.12 19.98
CA GLY A 358 21.20 -9.06 20.62
C GLY A 358 20.75 -7.95 19.68
N LEU A 359 21.63 -7.44 18.81
CA LEU A 359 21.28 -6.38 17.86
C LEU A 359 20.43 -6.89 16.68
N ALA A 360 20.59 -8.14 16.28
CA ALA A 360 19.74 -8.79 15.28
C ALA A 360 18.32 -8.96 15.83
N VAL A 361 18.17 -9.32 17.11
CA VAL A 361 16.89 -9.35 17.83
C VAL A 361 16.26 -7.97 17.89
N VAL A 362 17.02 -6.92 18.24
CA VAL A 362 16.52 -5.53 18.24
C VAL A 362 15.97 -5.14 16.86
N LYS A 363 16.68 -5.47 15.78
CA LYS A 363 16.19 -5.23 14.40
C LYS A 363 14.93 -6.04 14.09
N ALA A 364 14.87 -7.30 14.49
CA ALA A 364 13.70 -8.15 14.27
C ALA A 364 12.47 -7.63 15.02
N VAL A 365 12.64 -7.26 16.28
CA VAL A 365 11.56 -6.66 17.12
C VAL A 365 11.11 -5.32 16.56
N ALA A 366 12.04 -4.45 16.11
CA ALA A 366 11.70 -3.20 15.47
C ALA A 366 10.80 -3.42 14.25
N ARG A 367 11.16 -4.37 13.38
CA ARG A 367 10.37 -4.72 12.17
C ARG A 367 9.00 -5.31 12.53
N ALA A 368 8.94 -6.19 13.53
CA ALA A 368 7.67 -6.76 13.99
C ALA A 368 6.69 -5.69 14.49
N HIS A 369 7.22 -4.57 15.01
CA HIS A 369 6.46 -3.39 15.42
C HIS A 369 6.33 -2.35 14.29
N GLN A 370 6.54 -2.73 13.01
CA GLN A 370 6.50 -1.82 11.85
C GLN A 370 7.45 -0.62 11.96
N GLY A 371 8.45 -0.76 12.79
CA GLY A 371 9.44 0.27 13.08
C GLY A 371 10.81 -0.05 12.46
N GLN A 372 11.79 0.74 12.84
CA GLN A 372 13.17 0.56 12.40
C GLN A 372 14.17 0.90 13.50
N LEU A 373 15.34 0.26 13.47
CA LEU A 373 16.49 0.59 14.28
C LEU A 373 17.45 1.48 13.49
N GLN A 374 17.75 2.65 14.02
CA GLN A 374 18.77 3.55 13.48
C GLN A 374 19.97 3.58 14.42
N LEU A 375 21.17 3.30 13.90
CA LEU A 375 22.43 3.33 14.63
C LEU A 375 23.28 4.48 14.13
N ARG A 376 23.85 5.24 15.05
CA ARG A 376 24.84 6.29 14.79
C ARG A 376 26.01 6.11 15.74
N SER A 377 27.21 5.97 15.23
CA SER A 377 28.41 5.82 16.02
C SER A 377 29.57 6.54 15.35
N ARG A 378 30.51 7.03 16.15
CA ARG A 378 31.78 7.58 15.67
C ARG A 378 32.88 7.15 16.64
N PRO A 379 34.06 6.75 16.15
CA PRO A 379 35.18 6.42 16.99
C PRO A 379 35.48 7.54 18.00
N GLY A 380 35.63 7.18 19.27
CA GLY A 380 35.90 8.10 20.39
C GLY A 380 34.72 9.00 20.82
N ARG A 381 33.51 8.82 20.25
CA ARG A 381 32.34 9.65 20.58
C ARG A 381 31.11 8.86 21.05
N GLY A 382 31.26 7.54 21.21
CA GLY A 382 30.18 6.67 21.66
C GLY A 382 29.20 6.26 20.53
N THR A 383 28.10 5.67 20.96
CA THR A 383 27.05 5.15 20.07
C THR A 383 25.68 5.66 20.50
N CYS A 384 24.83 5.93 19.51
CA CYS A 384 23.41 6.22 19.71
C CYS A 384 22.58 5.22 18.91
N ALA A 385 21.82 4.38 19.59
CA ALA A 385 20.84 3.46 19.02
C ALA A 385 19.44 4.05 19.21
N THR A 386 18.71 4.26 18.11
CA THR A 386 17.35 4.83 18.14
C THR A 386 16.37 3.83 17.54
N LEU A 387 15.44 3.38 18.34
CA LEU A 387 14.29 2.61 17.94
C LEU A 387 13.17 3.59 17.53
N ILE A 388 12.69 3.46 16.28
CA ILE A 388 11.63 4.31 15.72
C ILE A 388 10.41 3.42 15.51
N LEU A 389 9.30 3.74 16.16
CA LEU A 389 8.07 2.93 16.18
C LEU A 389 6.89 3.80 15.74
N PRO A 390 5.88 3.27 15.04
CA PRO A 390 4.66 4.01 14.74
C PRO A 390 3.93 4.38 16.02
N LEU A 391 3.39 5.61 16.07
CA LEU A 391 2.60 6.11 17.18
C LEU A 391 1.18 6.35 16.69
N ILE A 392 0.20 5.75 17.35
CA ILE A 392 -1.21 5.99 17.07
C ILE A 392 -1.58 7.32 17.76
N PRO A 393 -2.03 8.33 17.01
CA PRO A 393 -2.43 9.60 17.59
C PRO A 393 -3.56 9.41 18.60
N ALA A 394 -3.53 10.16 19.71
CA ALA A 394 -4.69 10.23 20.60
C ALA A 394 -5.88 10.77 19.78
N ALA A 395 -7.01 10.08 19.80
CA ALA A 395 -8.23 10.59 19.18
C ALA A 395 -8.52 12.01 19.73
N PRO A 396 -8.85 13.00 18.88
CA PRO A 396 -9.19 14.32 19.38
C PRO A 396 -10.42 14.19 20.28
N LEU A 397 -10.33 14.73 21.50
CA LEU A 397 -11.39 14.75 22.53
C LEU A 397 -12.65 15.55 22.13
N SER A 398 -12.86 15.88 20.86
CA SER A 398 -13.93 16.74 20.35
C SER A 398 -14.99 16.04 19.51
N ALA A 399 -15.45 14.84 19.93
CA ALA A 399 -16.60 14.19 19.27
C ALA A 399 -17.56 13.47 20.26
N ILE A 400 -17.62 13.94 21.52
CA ILE A 400 -18.67 13.52 22.44
C ILE A 400 -19.19 14.80 23.13
N GLN A 401 -19.87 15.64 22.36
CA GLN A 401 -20.87 16.62 22.81
C GLN A 401 -21.61 17.14 21.57
N GLU A 402 -22.62 16.41 21.11
CA GLU A 402 -23.96 16.90 20.76
C GLU A 402 -24.83 15.72 20.30
#